data_063513948b95b5d5e442f761773f6290
#
_entry.id   063513948b95b5d5e442f761773f6290
#
_cell.length_a   1.000
_cell.length_b   1.000
_cell.length_c   1.000
_cell.angle_alpha   90.00
_cell.angle_beta   90.00
_cell.angle_gamma   90.00
#
_symmetry.space_group_name_H-M   'P 1'
#
loop_
_entity.id
_entity.type
_entity.pdbx_description
1 polymer ?
#
loop_
_entity_poly.entity_id
_entity_poly.type
_entity_poly.pdbx_seq_one_letter_code
_entity_poly.pdbx_strand_id
1 'polypeptide(L)'
;MKYKFVCLNCKESIKPIPHISTCPQPRCEGAFDIVYTSQNTNSLHETLNPLLNISNLTNLGQGNTPIVRLNTLSNHLGIKNIYAKLEYMNPTGSFKDRGSAMMISALNEFGINEIVEDSSGNAGASISAYSAYSKMKSHIFVPEDAPKNKVSQIQLYGSIVHKIPGPRDNSAMAAIKYSKENSIPYSSHNLSPYFIECTKFFGHEVINHFNDKQPDHILFPVGN
;
A
#
# COMPACT_ATOMS: atom_id res chain seq x y z
N MET A 1 -5.75 17.15 -12.67
CA MET A 1 -4.95 16.35 -11.72
C MET A 1 -3.52 16.87 -11.72
N LYS A 2 -2.87 16.97 -10.57
CA LYS A 2 -1.52 17.53 -10.42
C LYS A 2 -0.41 16.47 -10.54
N TYR A 3 -0.73 15.29 -11.04
CA TYR A 3 0.21 14.18 -11.21
C TYR A 3 -0.16 13.32 -12.42
N LYS A 4 0.78 12.52 -12.88
CA LYS A 4 0.65 11.53 -13.94
C LYS A 4 1.29 10.22 -13.52
N PHE A 5 0.89 9.12 -14.14
CA PHE A 5 1.60 7.85 -14.03
C PHE A 5 2.70 7.78 -15.08
N VAL A 6 3.89 7.37 -14.67
CA VAL A 6 5.04 7.16 -15.56
C VAL A 6 5.51 5.71 -15.42
N CYS A 7 5.55 4.99 -16.53
CA CYS A 7 6.04 3.62 -16.53
C CYS A 7 7.53 3.56 -16.16
N LEU A 8 7.89 2.71 -15.22
CA LEU A 8 9.27 2.55 -14.77
C LEU A 8 10.18 1.98 -15.86
N ASN A 9 9.65 1.18 -16.80
CA ASN A 9 10.43 0.55 -17.87
C ASN A 9 10.52 1.46 -19.11
N CYS A 10 9.41 1.72 -19.80
CA CYS A 10 9.42 2.44 -21.08
C CYS A 10 9.29 3.95 -20.94
N LYS A 11 9.11 4.47 -19.74
CA LYS A 11 8.93 5.91 -19.42
C LYS A 11 7.67 6.55 -20.03
N GLU A 12 6.78 5.76 -20.63
CA GLU A 12 5.50 6.26 -21.13
C GLU A 12 4.68 6.87 -19.99
N SER A 13 4.03 8.00 -20.30
CA SER A 13 3.20 8.73 -19.34
C SER A 13 1.73 8.56 -19.68
N ILE A 14 0.92 8.24 -18.69
CA ILE A 14 -0.53 8.16 -18.84
C ILE A 14 -1.24 9.01 -17.79
N LYS A 15 -2.48 9.37 -18.06
CA LYS A 15 -3.35 9.98 -17.05
C LYS A 15 -3.64 8.98 -15.94
N PRO A 16 -3.78 9.42 -14.69
CA PRO A 16 -4.20 8.56 -13.60
C PRO A 16 -5.53 7.86 -13.90
N ILE A 17 -5.57 6.56 -13.68
CA ILE A 17 -6.73 5.70 -13.85
C ILE A 17 -6.92 4.84 -12.60
N PRO A 18 -8.16 4.41 -12.28
CA PRO A 18 -8.44 3.73 -11.01
C PRO A 18 -7.72 2.39 -10.87
N HIS A 19 -7.57 1.66 -11.96
CA HIS A 19 -7.05 0.30 -11.94
C HIS A 19 -6.03 0.12 -13.06
N ILE A 20 -4.78 0.23 -12.71
CA ILE A 20 -3.70 -0.14 -13.61
C ILE A 20 -2.78 -1.11 -12.88
N SER A 21 -2.56 -2.25 -13.48
CA SER A 21 -1.62 -3.23 -12.97
C SER A 21 -0.26 -3.13 -13.65
N THR A 22 -0.25 -2.98 -14.96
CA THR A 22 0.98 -2.94 -15.77
C THR A 22 0.81 -1.97 -16.95
N CYS A 23 1.92 -1.58 -17.54
CA CYS A 23 1.94 -0.68 -18.69
C CYS A 23 1.19 -1.27 -19.89
N PRO A 24 0.27 -0.50 -20.51
CA PRO A 24 -0.50 -0.97 -21.66
C PRO A 24 0.30 -0.99 -22.98
N GLN A 25 1.54 -0.49 -22.98
CA GLN A 25 2.38 -0.50 -24.18
C GLN A 25 2.75 -1.93 -24.58
N PRO A 26 2.71 -2.26 -25.87
CA PRO A 26 3.05 -3.59 -26.35
C PRO A 26 4.43 -4.05 -25.84
N ARG A 27 4.50 -5.24 -25.30
CA ARG A 27 5.72 -5.87 -24.73
C ARG A 27 6.31 -5.14 -23.52
N CYS A 28 5.56 -4.22 -22.90
CA CYS A 28 5.99 -3.55 -21.69
C CYS A 28 5.11 -3.98 -20.51
N GLU A 29 5.68 -4.67 -19.53
CA GLU A 29 5.01 -5.09 -18.30
C GLU A 29 5.44 -4.24 -17.09
N GLY A 30 5.95 -3.02 -17.36
CA GLY A 30 6.46 -2.13 -16.33
C GLY A 30 5.38 -1.66 -15.36
N ALA A 31 5.71 -1.58 -14.08
CA ALA A 31 4.89 -0.91 -13.09
C ALA A 31 4.93 0.62 -13.28
N PHE A 32 4.00 1.33 -12.65
CA PHE A 32 3.92 2.78 -12.71
C PHE A 32 4.41 3.44 -11.42
N ASP A 33 5.07 4.57 -11.59
CA ASP A 33 5.33 5.53 -10.52
C ASP A 33 4.44 6.76 -10.68
N ILE A 34 4.23 7.49 -9.58
CA ILE A 34 3.52 8.77 -9.57
C ILE A 34 4.52 9.90 -9.72
N VAL A 35 4.35 10.70 -10.77
CA VAL A 35 5.16 11.89 -11.01
C VAL A 35 4.28 13.13 -10.94
N TYR A 36 4.62 14.04 -10.04
CA TYR A 36 3.91 15.29 -9.85
C TYR A 36 4.24 16.30 -10.95
N THR A 37 3.23 17.01 -11.44
CA THR A 37 3.37 17.97 -12.57
C THR A 37 3.55 19.41 -12.11
N SER A 38 3.36 19.72 -10.83
CA SER A 38 3.58 21.04 -10.24
C SER A 38 4.77 21.01 -9.28
N GLN A 39 5.78 21.85 -9.56
CA GLN A 39 7.01 21.95 -8.77
C GLN A 39 7.03 23.13 -7.77
N ASN A 40 5.91 23.77 -7.49
CA ASN A 40 5.87 24.90 -6.55
C ASN A 40 5.59 24.42 -5.12
N THR A 41 6.55 23.70 -4.53
CA THR A 41 6.47 23.36 -3.12
C THR A 41 7.80 23.61 -2.45
N ASN A 42 7.79 24.58 -1.55
CA ASN A 42 8.98 24.96 -0.78
C ASN A 42 9.25 24.02 0.41
N SER A 43 8.49 22.95 0.56
CA SER A 43 8.70 21.95 1.61
C SER A 43 8.46 20.53 1.08
N LEU A 44 9.22 19.59 1.62
CA LEU A 44 9.04 18.15 1.38
C LEU A 44 7.60 17.70 1.70
N HIS A 45 7.00 18.27 2.74
CA HIS A 45 5.64 18.00 3.19
C HIS A 45 4.59 18.40 2.15
N GLU A 46 4.82 19.48 1.40
CA GLU A 46 3.95 19.94 0.32
C GLU A 46 4.12 19.13 -0.96
N THR A 47 5.28 18.53 -1.20
CA THR A 47 5.57 17.72 -2.41
C THR A 47 4.76 16.41 -2.40
N LEU A 48 4.44 15.86 -1.23
CA LEU A 48 3.60 14.67 -1.08
C LEU A 48 2.10 14.98 -1.00
N ASN A 49 1.76 16.23 -0.85
CA ASN A 49 0.41 16.70 -0.61
C ASN A 49 -0.55 16.73 -1.82
N PRO A 50 -0.15 16.61 -3.10
CA PRO A 50 -1.12 16.52 -4.19
C PRO A 50 -2.04 15.30 -4.14
N LEU A 51 -1.59 14.19 -3.54
CA LEU A 51 -2.44 13.03 -3.27
C LEU A 51 -3.27 13.21 -2.00
N LEU A 52 -2.80 14.02 -1.05
CA LEU A 52 -3.56 14.37 0.17
C LEU A 52 -4.73 15.34 -0.10
N ASN A 53 -4.80 15.94 -1.30
CA ASN A 53 -6.00 16.63 -1.79
C ASN A 53 -7.12 15.68 -2.26
N ILE A 54 -6.99 14.38 -1.98
CA ILE A 54 -8.12 13.47 -1.98
C ILE A 54 -9.08 13.97 -0.91
N SER A 55 -10.23 14.45 -1.34
CA SER A 55 -11.20 15.15 -0.50
C SER A 55 -11.72 14.31 0.68
N ASN A 56 -11.58 12.99 0.59
CA ASN A 56 -12.00 12.03 1.60
C ASN A 56 -10.94 10.94 1.81
N LEU A 57 -9.79 11.31 2.39
CA LEU A 57 -8.79 10.32 2.75
C LEU A 57 -9.35 9.36 3.81
N THR A 58 -9.40 8.08 3.48
CA THR A 58 -9.73 7.02 4.42
C THR A 58 -8.68 6.99 5.53
N ASN A 59 -9.09 7.33 6.74
CA ASN A 59 -8.18 7.46 7.87
C ASN A 59 -8.67 6.63 9.06
N LEU A 60 -7.95 5.58 9.37
CA LEU A 60 -8.13 4.74 10.56
C LEU A 60 -7.07 5.04 11.64
N GLY A 61 -6.23 6.07 11.45
CA GLY A 61 -5.11 6.39 12.31
C GLY A 61 -3.78 5.79 11.86
N GLN A 62 -3.64 5.44 10.57
CA GLN A 62 -2.39 4.94 10.01
C GLN A 62 -1.30 6.01 9.95
N GLY A 63 -0.06 5.55 10.02
CA GLY A 63 1.11 6.44 10.02
C GLY A 63 1.41 7.04 11.39
N ASN A 64 2.35 7.96 11.42
CA ASN A 64 2.88 8.58 12.64
C ASN A 64 3.23 7.55 13.73
N THR A 65 3.68 6.37 13.32
CA THR A 65 4.05 5.30 14.24
C THR A 65 5.23 5.73 15.10
N PRO A 66 5.28 5.32 16.38
CA PRO A 66 6.35 5.72 17.28
C PRO A 66 7.74 5.31 16.77
N ILE A 67 8.73 6.17 17.03
CA ILE A 67 10.15 5.86 16.89
C ILE A 67 10.73 5.82 18.29
N VAL A 68 11.18 4.65 18.73
CA VAL A 68 11.67 4.42 20.09
C VAL A 68 13.15 4.06 20.09
N ARG A 69 13.89 4.57 21.06
CA ARG A 69 15.31 4.23 21.25
C ARG A 69 15.44 2.86 21.92
N LEU A 70 16.28 1.99 21.37
CA LEU A 70 16.53 0.64 21.84
C LEU A 70 17.83 0.59 22.69
N ASN A 71 17.78 1.09 23.93
CA ASN A 71 18.97 1.22 24.79
C ASN A 71 19.64 -0.13 25.07
N THR A 72 18.86 -1.17 25.41
CA THR A 72 19.42 -2.50 25.69
C THR A 72 20.15 -3.08 24.49
N LEU A 73 19.56 -2.99 23.30
CA LEU A 73 20.17 -3.47 22.06
C LEU A 73 21.41 -2.63 21.70
N SER A 74 21.34 -1.31 21.88
CA SER A 74 22.48 -0.40 21.69
C SER A 74 23.67 -0.81 22.53
N ASN A 75 23.46 -1.08 23.83
CA ASN A 75 24.51 -1.50 24.76
C ASN A 75 25.06 -2.87 24.37
N HIS A 76 24.20 -3.82 24.01
CA HIS A 76 24.62 -5.19 23.64
C HIS A 76 25.51 -5.21 22.38
N LEU A 77 25.18 -4.38 21.39
CA LEU A 77 25.90 -4.33 20.12
C LEU A 77 27.05 -3.29 20.09
N GLY A 78 27.20 -2.45 21.12
CA GLY A 78 28.17 -1.36 21.13
C GLY A 78 27.86 -0.23 20.14
N ILE A 79 26.61 -0.14 19.66
CA ILE A 79 26.16 0.90 18.73
C ILE A 79 25.35 1.94 19.49
N LYS A 80 25.81 3.20 19.46
CA LYS A 80 25.25 4.26 20.32
C LYS A 80 23.78 4.59 20.13
N ASN A 81 23.28 4.55 18.90
CA ASN A 81 21.97 5.09 18.55
C ASN A 81 21.20 4.09 17.68
N ILE A 82 20.55 3.12 18.31
CA ILE A 82 19.63 2.22 17.64
C ILE A 82 18.20 2.62 17.97
N TYR A 83 17.40 2.77 16.94
CA TYR A 83 15.97 3.10 17.05
C TYR A 83 15.13 2.05 16.33
N ALA A 84 13.90 1.85 16.77
CA ALA A 84 12.90 1.08 16.09
C ALA A 84 11.70 1.96 15.73
N LYS A 85 11.29 1.96 14.46
CA LYS A 85 10.02 2.52 14.04
C LYS A 85 8.96 1.43 14.07
N LEU A 86 7.94 1.62 14.91
CA LEU A 86 7.01 0.55 15.31
C LEU A 86 5.85 0.43 14.32
N GLU A 87 6.11 -0.05 13.09
CA GLU A 87 5.10 -0.18 12.03
C GLU A 87 3.95 -1.15 12.36
N TYR A 88 4.14 -2.05 13.33
CA TYR A 88 3.08 -2.92 13.84
C TYR A 88 2.02 -2.17 14.67
N MET A 89 2.24 -0.90 15.00
CA MET A 89 1.27 -0.04 15.68
C MET A 89 0.28 0.63 14.72
N ASN A 90 0.39 0.39 13.42
CA ASN A 90 -0.68 0.75 12.49
C ASN A 90 -1.98 -0.05 12.79
N PRO A 91 -3.16 0.45 12.42
CA PRO A 91 -4.48 -0.09 12.80
C PRO A 91 -4.68 -1.59 12.59
N THR A 92 -4.17 -2.16 11.49
CA THR A 92 -4.27 -3.61 11.23
C THR A 92 -3.00 -4.40 11.60
N GLY A 93 -2.04 -3.74 12.26
CA GLY A 93 -0.81 -4.35 12.76
C GLY A 93 0.34 -4.39 11.74
N SER A 94 0.30 -3.58 10.68
CA SER A 94 1.40 -3.54 9.70
C SER A 94 1.47 -2.24 8.91
N PHE A 95 2.64 -1.98 8.31
CA PHE A 95 2.87 -0.83 7.42
C PHE A 95 1.97 -0.80 6.16
N LYS A 96 1.32 -1.92 5.84
CA LYS A 96 0.40 -2.02 4.69
C LYS A 96 -0.75 -1.01 4.78
N ASP A 97 -1.10 -0.59 5.97
CA ASP A 97 -2.15 0.40 6.22
C ASP A 97 -1.88 1.74 5.55
N ARG A 98 -0.62 2.13 5.44
CA ARG A 98 -0.21 3.35 4.73
C ARG A 98 -0.65 3.31 3.26
N GLY A 99 -0.31 2.21 2.58
CA GLY A 99 -0.66 2.02 1.17
C GLY A 99 -2.16 1.80 0.95
N SER A 100 -2.80 0.99 1.82
CA SER A 100 -4.23 0.70 1.72
C SER A 100 -5.10 1.95 1.86
N ALA A 101 -4.78 2.82 2.80
CA ALA A 101 -5.48 4.09 3.00
C ALA A 101 -5.55 4.91 1.71
N MET A 102 -4.41 5.11 1.06
CA MET A 102 -4.32 5.91 -0.17
C MET A 102 -4.97 5.21 -1.36
N MET A 103 -4.70 3.93 -1.54
CA MET A 103 -5.25 3.17 -2.65
C MET A 103 -6.79 3.14 -2.60
N ILE A 104 -7.37 2.81 -1.45
CA ILE A 104 -8.83 2.79 -1.29
C ILE A 104 -9.44 4.18 -1.47
N SER A 105 -8.79 5.22 -0.94
CA SER A 105 -9.27 6.60 -1.12
C SER A 105 -9.27 7.01 -2.59
N ALA A 106 -8.18 6.71 -3.32
CA ALA A 106 -8.09 7.02 -4.75
C ALA A 106 -9.16 6.26 -5.56
N LEU A 107 -9.35 4.98 -5.28
CA LEU A 107 -10.38 4.17 -5.95
C LEU A 107 -11.78 4.72 -5.68
N ASN A 108 -12.06 5.14 -4.45
CA ASN A 108 -13.35 5.74 -4.08
C ASN A 108 -13.60 7.06 -4.82
N GLU A 109 -12.59 7.90 -5.02
CA GLU A 109 -12.72 9.13 -5.83
C GLU A 109 -13.04 8.86 -7.30
N PHE A 110 -12.60 7.73 -7.84
CA PHE A 110 -12.98 7.26 -9.17
C PHE A 110 -14.37 6.60 -9.20
N GLY A 111 -15.10 6.57 -8.07
CA GLY A 111 -16.43 5.95 -7.98
C GLY A 111 -16.40 4.41 -7.94
N ILE A 112 -15.23 3.82 -7.64
CA ILE A 112 -15.11 2.37 -7.46
C ILE A 112 -15.67 1.98 -6.11
N ASN A 113 -16.58 1.02 -6.09
CA ASN A 113 -17.25 0.52 -4.88
C ASN A 113 -17.03 -0.97 -4.63
N GLU A 114 -16.28 -1.65 -5.49
CA GLU A 114 -15.96 -3.07 -5.40
C GLU A 114 -14.58 -3.35 -5.97
N ILE A 115 -13.78 -4.19 -5.31
CA ILE A 115 -12.39 -4.50 -5.68
C ILE A 115 -12.05 -5.98 -5.50
N VAL A 116 -10.99 -6.41 -6.19
CA VAL A 116 -10.38 -7.74 -6.08
C VAL A 116 -8.91 -7.60 -5.68
N GLU A 117 -8.46 -8.44 -4.77
CA GLU A 117 -7.05 -8.54 -4.29
C GLU A 117 -6.69 -10.01 -4.04
N ASP A 118 -5.38 -10.35 -4.08
CA ASP A 118 -4.88 -11.73 -3.94
C ASP A 118 -3.93 -11.97 -2.75
N SER A 119 -4.04 -11.18 -1.70
CA SER A 119 -3.17 -11.33 -0.53
C SER A 119 -3.83 -12.05 0.63
N SER A 120 -3.22 -13.16 1.05
CA SER A 120 -3.60 -13.88 2.28
C SER A 120 -2.94 -13.32 3.56
N GLY A 121 -2.14 -12.27 3.44
CA GLY A 121 -1.33 -11.72 4.53
C GLY A 121 -1.78 -10.34 5.00
N ASN A 122 -0.80 -9.54 5.39
CA ASN A 122 -1.02 -8.19 5.92
C ASN A 122 -1.69 -7.24 4.92
N ALA A 123 -1.41 -7.37 3.62
CA ALA A 123 -2.06 -6.53 2.62
C ALA A 123 -3.55 -6.87 2.51
N GLY A 124 -3.92 -8.15 2.42
CA GLY A 124 -5.33 -8.55 2.41
C GLY A 124 -6.09 -8.08 3.65
N ALA A 125 -5.50 -8.22 4.85
CA ALA A 125 -6.11 -7.73 6.09
C ALA A 125 -6.29 -6.20 6.08
N SER A 126 -5.25 -5.47 5.68
CA SER A 126 -5.29 -4.00 5.60
C SER A 126 -6.32 -3.53 4.58
N ILE A 127 -6.25 -4.01 3.34
CA ILE A 127 -7.20 -3.65 2.28
C ILE A 127 -8.64 -3.93 2.71
N SER A 128 -8.89 -5.07 3.38
CA SER A 128 -10.20 -5.40 3.92
C SER A 128 -10.73 -4.37 4.91
N ALA A 129 -9.89 -3.95 5.87
CA ALA A 129 -10.27 -2.96 6.87
C ALA A 129 -10.60 -1.60 6.25
N TYR A 130 -9.75 -1.12 5.34
CA TYR A 130 -9.94 0.17 4.68
C TYR A 130 -11.11 0.16 3.69
N SER A 131 -11.33 -0.97 3.00
CA SER A 131 -12.53 -1.17 2.16
C SER A 131 -13.81 -1.12 2.97
N ALA A 132 -13.86 -1.82 4.12
CA ALA A 132 -15.00 -1.79 5.02
C ALA A 132 -15.32 -0.37 5.51
N TYR A 133 -14.29 0.37 5.95
CA TYR A 133 -14.46 1.76 6.38
C TYR A 133 -15.03 2.65 5.27
N SER A 134 -14.57 2.47 4.04
CA SER A 134 -15.04 3.21 2.87
C SER A 134 -16.34 2.65 2.25
N LYS A 135 -16.96 1.66 2.88
CA LYS A 135 -18.16 0.96 2.36
C LYS A 135 -17.95 0.34 0.98
N MET A 136 -16.72 -0.01 0.67
CA MET A 136 -16.31 -0.66 -0.56
C MET A 136 -16.33 -2.18 -0.36
N LYS A 137 -16.96 -2.91 -1.27
CA LYS A 137 -16.95 -4.37 -1.25
C LYS A 137 -15.59 -4.90 -1.71
N SER A 138 -15.04 -5.89 -1.03
CA SER A 138 -13.73 -6.47 -1.35
C SER A 138 -13.76 -7.98 -1.43
N HIS A 139 -13.16 -8.50 -2.50
CA HIS A 139 -12.95 -9.93 -2.75
C HIS A 139 -11.48 -10.25 -2.58
N ILE A 140 -11.14 -11.10 -1.60
CA ILE A 140 -9.77 -11.47 -1.29
C ILE A 140 -9.54 -12.93 -1.65
N PHE A 141 -8.66 -13.16 -2.63
CA PHE A 141 -8.29 -14.48 -3.08
C PHE A 141 -7.07 -14.97 -2.30
N VAL A 142 -7.18 -16.15 -1.70
CA VAL A 142 -6.13 -16.70 -0.84
C VAL A 142 -5.90 -18.18 -1.15
N PRO A 143 -4.68 -18.70 -0.96
CA PRO A 143 -4.45 -20.13 -0.99
C PRO A 143 -5.32 -20.86 0.04
N GLU A 144 -5.75 -22.07 -0.24
CA GLU A 144 -6.60 -22.86 0.66
C GLU A 144 -5.91 -23.14 2.01
N ASP A 145 -4.59 -23.29 1.98
CA ASP A 145 -3.72 -23.51 3.14
C ASP A 145 -3.24 -22.23 3.83
N ALA A 146 -3.75 -21.05 3.44
CA ALA A 146 -3.39 -19.78 4.04
C ALA A 146 -3.57 -19.78 5.58
N PRO A 147 -2.71 -19.04 6.32
CA PRO A 147 -2.79 -18.99 7.78
C PRO A 147 -4.19 -18.60 8.30
N LYS A 148 -4.82 -19.46 9.08
CA LYS A 148 -6.21 -19.28 9.53
C LYS A 148 -6.45 -17.95 10.25
N ASN A 149 -5.50 -17.51 11.08
CA ASN A 149 -5.60 -16.25 11.81
C ASN A 149 -5.69 -15.04 10.88
N LYS A 150 -4.94 -15.03 9.77
CA LYS A 150 -5.01 -13.94 8.77
C LYS A 150 -6.31 -13.99 7.97
N VAL A 151 -6.74 -15.20 7.55
CA VAL A 151 -8.02 -15.39 6.87
C VAL A 151 -9.18 -14.93 7.76
N SER A 152 -9.16 -15.29 9.05
CA SER A 152 -10.17 -14.83 10.02
C SER A 152 -10.16 -13.29 10.16
N GLN A 153 -9.00 -12.64 10.19
CA GLN A 153 -8.89 -11.19 10.25
C GLN A 153 -9.52 -10.53 9.02
N ILE A 154 -9.24 -11.05 7.82
CA ILE A 154 -9.84 -10.58 6.56
C ILE A 154 -11.36 -10.70 6.59
N GLN A 155 -11.88 -11.86 7.06
CA GLN A 155 -13.31 -12.11 7.16
C GLN A 155 -14.00 -11.22 8.19
N LEU A 156 -13.36 -10.96 9.33
CA LEU A 156 -13.88 -10.07 10.38
C LEU A 156 -14.06 -8.63 9.89
N TYR A 157 -13.21 -8.18 8.95
CA TYR A 157 -13.39 -6.88 8.30
C TYR A 157 -14.46 -6.89 7.20
N GLY A 158 -15.14 -8.01 6.97
CA GLY A 158 -16.29 -8.12 6.05
C GLY A 158 -15.95 -8.42 4.60
N SER A 159 -14.69 -8.74 4.27
CA SER A 159 -14.33 -9.15 2.92
C SER A 159 -14.84 -10.54 2.57
N ILE A 160 -15.16 -10.75 1.30
CA ILE A 160 -15.50 -12.04 0.73
C ILE A 160 -14.19 -12.77 0.43
N VAL A 161 -13.94 -13.87 1.13
CA VAL A 161 -12.73 -14.67 0.95
C VAL A 161 -12.98 -15.81 -0.01
N HIS A 162 -12.17 -15.88 -1.06
CA HIS A 162 -12.13 -16.95 -2.05
C HIS A 162 -10.90 -17.83 -1.79
N LYS A 163 -11.11 -19.06 -1.33
CA LYS A 163 -10.05 -20.06 -1.09
C LYS A 163 -9.76 -20.80 -2.39
N ILE A 164 -8.51 -20.78 -2.82
CA ILE A 164 -8.08 -21.36 -4.10
C ILE A 164 -7.12 -22.51 -3.82
N PRO A 165 -7.37 -23.70 -4.35
CA PRO A 165 -6.46 -24.85 -4.23
C PRO A 165 -5.11 -24.62 -4.92
N GLY A 166 -4.04 -25.10 -4.31
CA GLY A 166 -2.68 -25.08 -4.86
C GLY A 166 -1.86 -23.85 -4.45
N PRO A 167 -0.75 -23.59 -5.15
CA PRO A 167 0.20 -22.55 -4.78
C PRO A 167 -0.38 -21.14 -4.89
N ARG A 168 0.30 -20.18 -4.27
CA ARG A 168 -0.11 -18.75 -4.24
C ARG A 168 -0.42 -18.17 -5.63
N ASP A 169 0.33 -18.58 -6.64
CA ASP A 169 0.14 -18.08 -8.02
C ASP A 169 -1.25 -18.41 -8.56
N ASN A 170 -1.84 -19.53 -8.13
CA ASN A 170 -3.21 -19.88 -8.50
C ASN A 170 -4.22 -18.85 -7.95
N SER A 171 -3.98 -18.31 -6.76
CA SER A 171 -4.82 -17.27 -6.17
C SER A 171 -4.75 -15.97 -6.97
N ALA A 172 -3.55 -15.57 -7.40
CA ALA A 172 -3.37 -14.39 -8.26
C ALA A 172 -4.06 -14.57 -9.61
N MET A 173 -3.87 -15.74 -10.25
CA MET A 173 -4.55 -16.03 -11.53
C MET A 173 -6.08 -16.04 -11.40
N ALA A 174 -6.60 -16.64 -10.33
CA ALA A 174 -8.04 -16.68 -10.07
C ALA A 174 -8.60 -15.27 -9.80
N ALA A 175 -7.88 -14.42 -9.05
CA ALA A 175 -8.23 -13.04 -8.79
C ALA A 175 -8.30 -12.22 -10.08
N ILE A 176 -7.28 -12.33 -10.92
CA ILE A 176 -7.22 -11.64 -12.23
C ILE A 176 -8.36 -12.11 -13.15
N LYS A 177 -8.62 -13.42 -13.19
CA LYS A 177 -9.72 -13.99 -13.98
C LYS A 177 -11.06 -13.45 -13.49
N TYR A 178 -11.32 -13.52 -12.18
CA TYR A 178 -12.55 -13.02 -11.57
C TYR A 178 -12.76 -11.53 -11.83
N SER A 179 -11.71 -10.74 -11.68
CA SER A 179 -11.70 -9.30 -12.00
C SER A 179 -12.16 -9.02 -13.42
N LYS A 180 -11.61 -9.75 -14.40
CA LYS A 180 -11.97 -9.58 -15.83
C LYS A 180 -13.40 -10.02 -16.13
N GLU A 181 -13.83 -11.17 -15.62
CA GLU A 181 -15.17 -11.73 -15.86
C GLU A 181 -16.28 -10.87 -15.26
N ASN A 182 -16.02 -10.20 -14.14
CA ASN A 182 -17.00 -9.39 -13.44
C ASN A 182 -16.80 -7.88 -13.64
N SER A 183 -15.80 -7.46 -14.42
CA SER A 183 -15.45 -6.04 -14.62
C SER A 183 -15.18 -5.29 -13.32
N ILE A 184 -14.61 -5.97 -12.32
CA ILE A 184 -14.22 -5.41 -11.02
C ILE A 184 -12.71 -5.15 -11.02
N PRO A 185 -12.23 -3.96 -10.60
CA PRO A 185 -10.81 -3.66 -10.59
C PRO A 185 -9.99 -4.65 -9.76
N TYR A 186 -8.91 -5.19 -10.35
CA TYR A 186 -7.87 -5.90 -9.63
C TYR A 186 -6.92 -4.89 -8.99
N SER A 187 -6.99 -4.77 -7.68
CA SER A 187 -6.33 -3.72 -6.90
C SER A 187 -5.12 -4.29 -6.14
N SER A 188 -4.19 -4.88 -6.88
CA SER A 188 -2.98 -5.47 -6.30
C SER A 188 -2.12 -4.41 -5.61
N HIS A 189 -1.84 -4.64 -4.33
CA HIS A 189 -0.97 -3.78 -3.52
C HIS A 189 0.47 -3.70 -4.05
N ASN A 190 0.93 -4.70 -4.80
CA ASN A 190 2.27 -4.72 -5.40
C ASN A 190 2.37 -3.87 -6.66
N LEU A 191 1.26 -3.66 -7.35
CA LEU A 191 1.22 -3.01 -8.66
C LEU A 191 0.55 -1.63 -8.62
N SER A 192 -0.20 -1.33 -7.57
CA SER A 192 -0.88 -0.05 -7.43
C SER A 192 0.09 1.09 -7.14
N PRO A 193 0.21 2.07 -8.05
CA PRO A 193 1.06 3.24 -7.80
C PRO A 193 0.57 4.07 -6.59
N TYR A 194 -0.72 4.08 -6.31
CA TYR A 194 -1.28 4.73 -5.12
C TYR A 194 -0.84 4.06 -3.82
N PHE A 195 -0.78 2.73 -3.81
CA PHE A 195 -0.32 1.99 -2.64
C PHE A 195 1.15 2.29 -2.34
N ILE A 196 1.98 2.23 -3.37
CA ILE A 196 3.43 2.46 -3.26
C ILE A 196 3.71 3.90 -2.83
N GLU A 197 3.00 4.88 -3.39
CA GLU A 197 3.22 6.29 -3.09
C GLU A 197 3.07 6.61 -1.59
N CYS A 198 2.05 6.06 -0.96
CA CYS A 198 1.81 6.35 0.46
C CYS A 198 2.81 5.71 1.42
N THR A 199 3.56 4.70 0.97
CA THR A 199 4.64 4.12 1.79
C THR A 199 5.80 5.10 1.97
N LYS A 200 5.97 6.09 1.09
CA LYS A 200 6.99 7.15 1.20
C LYS A 200 6.85 7.99 2.48
N PHE A 201 5.64 8.09 3.06
CA PHE A 201 5.42 8.79 4.33
C PHE A 201 6.25 8.24 5.48
N PHE A 202 6.63 6.98 5.44
CA PHE A 202 7.59 6.42 6.40
C PHE A 202 8.88 7.24 6.45
N GLY A 203 9.45 7.56 5.29
CA GLY A 203 10.69 8.35 5.19
C GLY A 203 10.53 9.76 5.77
N HIS A 204 9.41 10.43 5.51
CA HIS A 204 9.13 11.76 6.05
C HIS A 204 9.01 11.75 7.58
N GLU A 205 8.34 10.75 8.14
CA GLU A 205 8.22 10.61 9.58
C GLU A 205 9.59 10.39 10.23
N VAL A 206 10.48 9.64 9.59
CA VAL A 206 11.86 9.45 10.07
C VAL A 206 12.65 10.77 10.04
N ILE A 207 12.61 11.49 8.90
CA ILE A 207 13.32 12.77 8.75
C ILE A 207 12.82 13.80 9.78
N ASN A 208 11.51 13.93 9.92
CA ASN A 208 10.90 14.84 10.89
C ASN A 208 11.28 14.50 12.34
N HIS A 209 11.32 13.20 12.68
CA HIS A 209 11.69 12.77 14.04
C HIS A 209 13.12 13.17 14.40
N PHE A 210 14.03 13.14 13.45
CA PHE A 210 15.44 13.46 13.67
C PHE A 210 15.80 14.91 13.32
N ASN A 211 14.82 15.82 13.16
CA ASN A 211 15.02 17.24 12.81
C ASN A 211 15.92 17.41 11.58
N ASP A 212 15.56 16.81 10.49
CA ASP A 212 16.27 16.80 9.20
C ASP A 212 17.68 16.16 9.23
N LYS A 213 18.07 15.53 10.33
CA LYS A 213 19.25 14.68 10.37
C LYS A 213 18.90 13.30 9.81
N GLN A 214 19.72 12.84 8.90
CA GLN A 214 19.54 11.50 8.34
C GLN A 214 20.18 10.45 9.25
N PRO A 215 19.54 9.31 9.48
CA PRO A 215 20.21 8.17 10.10
C PRO A 215 21.30 7.63 9.16
N ASP A 216 22.41 7.16 9.70
CA ASP A 216 23.51 6.58 8.91
C ASP A 216 23.04 5.31 8.16
N HIS A 217 22.16 4.54 8.78
CA HIS A 217 21.64 3.29 8.24
C HIS A 217 20.15 3.12 8.57
N ILE A 218 19.41 2.59 7.62
CA ILE A 218 18.02 2.16 7.81
C ILE A 218 17.92 0.70 7.37
N LEU A 219 17.46 -0.16 8.28
CA LEU A 219 17.25 -1.58 8.02
C LEU A 219 15.76 -1.85 7.78
N PHE A 220 15.43 -2.40 6.63
CA PHE A 220 14.08 -2.86 6.30
C PHE A 220 14.05 -4.37 6.14
N PRO A 221 13.00 -5.05 6.62
CA PRO A 221 12.70 -6.39 6.15
C PRO A 221 12.21 -6.28 4.69
N VAL A 222 12.96 -6.87 3.77
CA VAL A 222 12.63 -6.89 2.35
C VAL A 222 12.11 -8.28 2.00
N GLY A 223 10.88 -8.34 1.56
CA GLY A 223 10.24 -9.52 1.02
C GLY A 223 9.61 -9.18 -0.32
N ASN A 224 8.99 -10.12 -1.04
CA ASN A 224 8.50 -9.95 -2.39
C ASN A 224 8.06 -8.54 -2.80
#